data_92dd523c025a7eba029dcb73e4fb20bc
#
_entry.id   92dd523c025a7eba029dcb73e4fb20bc
#
_cell.length_a   1.000
_cell.length_b   1.000
_cell.length_c   1.000
_cell.angle_alpha   90.00
_cell.angle_beta   90.00
_cell.angle_gamma   90.00
#
_symmetry.space_group_name_H-M   'P 1'
#
loop_
_entity.id
_entity.type
_entity.pdbx_description
1 polymer ?
#
loop_
_entity_poly.entity_id
_entity_poly.type
_entity_poly.pdbx_seq_one_letter_code
_entity_poly.pdbx_strand_id
1 'polypeptide(L)'
;QTCALPISDSTVTVEQLMNDNSPQAIALAEQRLKEMKPNIAGWEADFGKEMMTKNKAWINFTWSGDAVWAIEEADAVGVELDYTVPCEGSNIWYDGWVIPRYARNVKAASYFINYLCQPSVALRNMDAIGYVSAVATPEIMEAKTDTTLDVHSDLSYFFGPLPGADSLQIDPVQYPDRRVVERCAMIRDFGDRTELVLEMWSRVKGDNLNTGIVLLIFAVFGLLFIWLVYAKIRKYKQKRRHRLRRKRKRG
;
A
#
# COMPACT_ATOMS: atom_id res chain seq x y z
N GLN A 1 -9.77 -3.32 1.51
CA GLN A 1 -10.88 -3.01 2.41
C GLN A 1 -12.18 -3.21 1.67
N THR A 2 -13.14 -3.72 2.31
CA THR A 2 -14.40 -4.32 1.97
C THR A 2 -15.30 -3.57 0.96
N CYS A 3 -14.83 -3.25 -0.24
CA CYS A 3 -15.69 -2.92 -1.37
C CYS A 3 -16.60 -4.09 -1.81
N ALA A 4 -16.79 -5.08 -0.95
CA ALA A 4 -17.43 -6.34 -1.31
C ALA A 4 -18.86 -6.50 -0.82
N LEU A 5 -19.38 -5.54 -0.04
CA LEU A 5 -20.75 -5.59 0.44
C LEU A 5 -21.66 -4.81 -0.49
N PRO A 6 -22.62 -5.45 -1.17
CA PRO A 6 -23.69 -4.71 -1.81
C PRO A 6 -24.42 -3.89 -0.74
N ILE A 7 -24.39 -2.57 -0.86
CA ILE A 7 -25.19 -1.65 -0.04
C ILE A 7 -26.64 -1.84 -0.46
N SER A 8 -27.25 -2.93 -0.02
CA SER A 8 -28.69 -3.20 -0.25
C SER A 8 -29.57 -2.74 0.91
N ASP A 9 -28.95 -2.43 2.05
CA ASP A 9 -29.64 -1.95 3.25
C ASP A 9 -29.40 -0.44 3.40
N SER A 10 -30.43 0.35 3.17
CA SER A 10 -30.41 1.82 3.29
C SER A 10 -30.18 2.35 4.71
N THR A 11 -30.10 1.47 5.71
CA THR A 11 -29.88 1.84 7.13
C THR A 11 -28.41 1.83 7.53
N VAL A 12 -27.51 1.22 6.72
CA VAL A 12 -26.10 1.08 7.04
C VAL A 12 -25.28 2.15 6.32
N THR A 13 -24.48 2.90 7.05
CA THR A 13 -23.62 3.95 6.48
C THR A 13 -22.35 3.37 5.87
N VAL A 14 -21.72 4.10 4.93
CA VAL A 14 -20.42 3.74 4.37
C VAL A 14 -19.38 3.58 5.49
N GLU A 15 -19.38 4.47 6.48
CA GLU A 15 -18.52 4.41 7.66
C GLU A 15 -18.66 3.08 8.42
N GLN A 16 -19.88 2.60 8.61
CA GLN A 16 -20.14 1.33 9.30
C GLN A 16 -19.68 0.12 8.47
N LEU A 17 -19.92 0.15 7.16
CA LEU A 17 -19.53 -0.95 6.27
C LEU A 17 -18.02 -1.05 6.13
N MET A 18 -17.35 0.07 5.89
CA MET A 18 -15.89 0.12 5.68
C MET A 18 -15.10 -0.30 6.93
N ASN A 19 -15.65 -0.04 8.11
CA ASN A 19 -15.00 -0.35 9.39
C ASN A 19 -15.58 -1.57 10.09
N ASP A 20 -16.44 -2.35 9.42
CA ASP A 20 -16.95 -3.60 10.00
C ASP A 20 -15.83 -4.64 10.05
N ASN A 21 -15.34 -4.88 11.25
CA ASN A 21 -14.33 -5.87 11.57
C ASN A 21 -14.92 -7.11 12.29
N SER A 22 -16.22 -7.34 12.14
CA SER A 22 -16.86 -8.55 12.63
C SER A 22 -16.23 -9.80 11.99
N PRO A 23 -16.24 -10.96 12.67
CA PRO A 23 -15.76 -12.21 12.08
C PRO A 23 -16.45 -12.56 10.76
N GLN A 24 -17.72 -12.19 10.62
CA GLN A 24 -18.50 -12.40 9.40
C GLN A 24 -18.03 -11.51 8.25
N ALA A 25 -17.78 -10.22 8.50
CA ALA A 25 -17.25 -9.28 7.51
C ALA A 25 -15.83 -9.68 7.08
N ILE A 26 -14.97 -10.07 8.02
CA ILE A 26 -13.61 -10.55 7.72
C ILE A 26 -13.65 -11.82 6.87
N ALA A 27 -14.52 -12.78 7.20
CA ALA A 27 -14.68 -14.01 6.41
C ALA A 27 -15.18 -13.74 4.98
N LEU A 28 -16.14 -12.80 4.83
CA LEU A 28 -16.61 -12.38 3.51
C LEU A 28 -15.50 -11.70 2.71
N ALA A 29 -14.73 -10.80 3.33
CA ALA A 29 -13.59 -10.15 2.69
C ALA A 29 -12.55 -11.20 2.24
N GLU A 30 -12.24 -12.19 3.08
CA GLU A 30 -11.34 -13.30 2.73
C GLU A 30 -11.84 -14.06 1.49
N GLN A 31 -13.11 -14.39 1.47
CA GLN A 31 -13.73 -15.09 0.34
C GLN A 31 -13.58 -14.27 -0.95
N ARG A 32 -13.94 -13.00 -0.93
CA ARG A 32 -13.87 -12.11 -2.12
C ARG A 32 -12.44 -11.89 -2.60
N LEU A 33 -11.50 -11.71 -1.71
CA LEU A 33 -10.10 -11.59 -2.05
C LEU A 33 -9.54 -12.87 -2.71
N LYS A 34 -9.96 -14.06 -2.21
CA LYS A 34 -9.61 -15.34 -2.83
C LYS A 34 -10.25 -15.55 -4.20
N GLU A 35 -11.49 -15.11 -4.39
CA GLU A 35 -12.17 -15.13 -5.71
C GLU A 35 -11.46 -14.23 -6.73
N MET A 36 -10.96 -13.06 -6.30
CA MET A 36 -10.24 -12.13 -7.16
C MET A 36 -8.80 -12.57 -7.46
N LYS A 37 -8.19 -13.37 -6.60
CA LYS A 37 -6.77 -13.74 -6.61
C LYS A 37 -6.24 -14.25 -7.95
N PRO A 38 -6.95 -15.06 -8.74
CA PRO A 38 -6.48 -15.50 -10.07
C PRO A 38 -6.19 -14.37 -11.05
N ASN A 39 -6.81 -13.19 -10.84
CA ASN A 39 -6.66 -12.01 -11.68
C ASN A 39 -5.71 -10.96 -11.10
N ILE A 40 -5.12 -11.24 -9.94
CA ILE A 40 -4.22 -10.31 -9.25
C ILE A 40 -2.76 -10.61 -9.65
N ALA A 41 -2.11 -9.62 -10.27
CA ALA A 41 -0.72 -9.73 -10.68
C ALA A 41 0.26 -9.68 -9.50
N GLY A 42 -0.10 -9.02 -8.39
CA GLY A 42 0.72 -8.94 -7.18
C GLY A 42 0.02 -8.21 -6.05
N TRP A 43 0.50 -8.44 -4.84
CA TRP A 43 0.11 -7.75 -3.62
C TRP A 43 1.25 -6.80 -3.23
N GLU A 44 1.18 -5.57 -3.70
CA GLU A 44 2.23 -4.58 -3.52
C GLU A 44 1.69 -3.37 -2.76
N ALA A 45 2.52 -2.81 -1.87
CA ALA A 45 2.23 -1.56 -1.18
C ALA A 45 2.87 -0.36 -1.91
N ASP A 46 4.14 -0.50 -2.35
CA ASP A 46 4.94 0.62 -2.85
C ASP A 46 5.26 0.53 -4.34
N PHE A 47 5.34 -0.69 -4.91
CA PHE A 47 5.79 -0.92 -6.29
C PHE A 47 4.65 -1.12 -7.31
N GLY A 48 3.40 -1.13 -6.88
CA GLY A 48 2.23 -1.26 -7.76
C GLY A 48 2.15 -0.17 -8.82
N LYS A 49 2.49 1.06 -8.44
CA LYS A 49 2.57 2.22 -9.33
C LYS A 49 3.53 2.01 -10.51
N GLU A 50 4.69 1.37 -10.28
CA GLU A 50 5.62 1.07 -11.36
C GLU A 50 5.13 -0.03 -12.32
N MET A 51 4.22 -0.88 -11.89
CA MET A 51 3.60 -1.87 -12.78
C MET A 51 2.67 -1.20 -13.79
N MET A 52 2.01 -0.12 -13.39
CA MET A 52 1.17 0.70 -14.28
C MET A 52 2.00 1.40 -15.34
N THR A 53 3.05 2.13 -14.96
CA THR A 53 3.93 2.84 -15.90
C THR A 53 4.64 1.92 -16.89
N LYS A 54 4.86 0.65 -16.49
CA LYS A 54 5.47 -0.39 -17.34
C LYS A 54 4.45 -1.24 -18.11
N ASN A 55 3.17 -0.86 -18.07
CA ASN A 55 2.04 -1.56 -18.72
C ASN A 55 1.95 -3.06 -18.36
N LYS A 56 2.23 -3.39 -17.08
CA LYS A 56 2.19 -4.76 -16.53
C LYS A 56 0.91 -5.08 -15.79
N ALA A 57 0.12 -4.07 -15.46
CA ALA A 57 -1.19 -4.19 -14.84
C ALA A 57 -2.16 -3.19 -15.49
N TRP A 58 -3.43 -3.55 -15.54
CA TRP A 58 -4.50 -2.70 -16.09
C TRP A 58 -5.17 -1.86 -15.03
N ILE A 59 -5.20 -2.34 -13.80
CA ILE A 59 -5.82 -1.69 -12.64
C ILE A 59 -4.86 -1.84 -11.46
N ASN A 60 -4.70 -0.75 -10.71
CA ASN A 60 -3.96 -0.72 -9.46
C ASN A 60 -4.81 -0.07 -8.36
N PHE A 61 -4.99 -0.77 -7.24
CA PHE A 61 -5.51 -0.17 -6.02
C PHE A 61 -4.35 0.54 -5.32
N THR A 62 -4.39 1.85 -5.31
CA THR A 62 -3.27 2.66 -4.86
C THR A 62 -3.74 3.87 -4.06
N TRP A 63 -2.84 4.46 -3.33
CA TRP A 63 -3.02 5.73 -2.63
C TRP A 63 -3.07 6.88 -3.65
N SER A 64 -3.82 7.94 -3.34
CA SER A 64 -3.99 9.08 -4.25
C SER A 64 -2.66 9.75 -4.65
N GLY A 65 -1.73 9.93 -3.72
CA GLY A 65 -0.43 10.51 -4.02
C GLY A 65 0.46 9.60 -4.90
N ASP A 66 0.38 8.28 -4.71
CA ASP A 66 1.04 7.34 -5.61
C ASP A 66 0.41 7.31 -7.00
N ALA A 67 -0.90 7.58 -7.09
CA ALA A 67 -1.58 7.73 -8.38
C ALA A 67 -1.11 8.97 -9.13
N VAL A 68 -0.97 10.14 -8.47
CA VAL A 68 -0.40 11.36 -9.05
C VAL A 68 0.97 11.07 -9.66
N TRP A 69 1.86 10.48 -8.87
CA TRP A 69 3.19 10.09 -9.35
C TRP A 69 3.12 9.14 -10.55
N ALA A 70 2.26 8.13 -10.50
CA ALA A 70 2.14 7.15 -11.57
C ALA A 70 1.61 7.77 -12.88
N ILE A 71 0.67 8.72 -12.80
CA ILE A 71 0.12 9.44 -13.95
C ILE A 71 1.22 10.29 -14.60
N GLU A 72 1.98 11.07 -13.81
CA GLU A 72 3.07 11.91 -14.30
C GLU A 72 4.18 11.09 -14.98
N GLU A 73 4.64 10.00 -14.36
CA GLU A 73 5.66 9.12 -14.92
C GLU A 73 5.18 8.36 -16.16
N ALA A 74 3.90 7.99 -16.21
CA ALA A 74 3.30 7.30 -17.34
C ALA A 74 3.18 8.23 -18.56
N ASP A 75 2.77 9.47 -18.35
CA ASP A 75 2.67 10.48 -19.40
C ASP A 75 4.04 10.73 -20.06
N ALA A 76 5.11 10.79 -19.25
CA ALA A 76 6.48 10.96 -19.75
C ALA A 76 6.95 9.82 -20.69
N VAL A 77 6.32 8.65 -20.62
CA VAL A 77 6.62 7.47 -21.49
C VAL A 77 5.50 7.16 -22.49
N GLY A 78 4.50 8.03 -22.60
CA GLY A 78 3.38 7.91 -23.54
C GLY A 78 2.34 6.85 -23.15
N VAL A 79 2.21 6.56 -21.86
CA VAL A 79 1.16 5.70 -21.29
C VAL A 79 0.12 6.58 -20.63
N GLU A 80 -1.13 6.50 -21.08
CA GLU A 80 -2.24 7.24 -20.50
C GLU A 80 -2.80 6.48 -19.29
N LEU A 81 -2.80 7.11 -18.14
CA LEU A 81 -3.39 6.61 -16.90
C LEU A 81 -4.41 7.61 -16.34
N ASP A 82 -5.41 7.09 -15.66
CA ASP A 82 -6.42 7.87 -14.95
C ASP A 82 -6.62 7.31 -13.53
N TYR A 83 -7.15 8.15 -12.65
CA TYR A 83 -7.48 7.79 -11.28
C TYR A 83 -8.93 8.08 -10.96
N THR A 84 -9.60 7.12 -10.34
CA THR A 84 -10.98 7.30 -9.90
C THR A 84 -11.24 6.68 -8.54
N VAL A 85 -12.08 7.34 -7.76
CA VAL A 85 -12.66 6.77 -6.56
C VAL A 85 -13.94 6.03 -6.96
N PRO A 86 -14.08 4.73 -6.66
CA PRO A 86 -15.28 3.95 -7.01
C PRO A 86 -16.57 4.59 -6.50
N CYS A 87 -17.68 4.36 -7.21
CA CYS A 87 -18.98 4.87 -6.82
C CYS A 87 -19.46 4.31 -5.46
N GLU A 88 -18.96 3.15 -5.06
CA GLU A 88 -19.21 2.53 -3.77
C GLU A 88 -18.51 3.26 -2.62
N GLY A 89 -17.52 4.10 -2.92
CA GLY A 89 -16.72 4.83 -1.95
C GLY A 89 -15.29 4.30 -1.78
N SER A 90 -14.56 4.91 -0.87
CA SER A 90 -13.18 4.57 -0.54
C SER A 90 -12.88 4.90 0.93
N ASN A 91 -11.65 4.64 1.34
CA ASN A 91 -11.15 5.07 2.63
C ASN A 91 -10.55 6.48 2.57
N ILE A 92 -10.65 7.19 3.69
CA ILE A 92 -9.93 8.43 3.98
C ILE A 92 -8.99 8.15 5.15
N TRP A 93 -7.81 8.76 5.12
CA TRP A 93 -6.87 8.70 6.23
C TRP A 93 -6.15 10.05 6.42
N TYR A 94 -5.53 10.21 7.57
CA TYR A 94 -4.65 11.33 7.87
C TYR A 94 -3.36 10.80 8.47
N ASP A 95 -2.25 11.21 7.89
CA ASP A 95 -0.92 11.00 8.47
C ASP A 95 -0.54 12.22 9.31
N GLY A 96 0.00 12.01 10.48
CA GLY A 96 0.30 13.08 11.41
C GLY A 96 1.70 12.96 12.02
N TRP A 97 2.37 14.11 12.15
CA TRP A 97 3.60 14.21 12.92
C TRP A 97 3.28 14.12 14.42
N VAL A 98 3.94 13.20 15.12
CA VAL A 98 3.79 13.02 16.55
C VAL A 98 5.11 13.21 17.29
N ILE A 99 5.04 13.77 18.48
CA ILE A 99 6.19 13.90 19.39
C ILE A 99 6.01 12.85 20.49
N PRO A 100 6.86 11.80 20.54
CA PRO A 100 6.75 10.76 21.57
C PRO A 100 6.85 11.34 23.00
N ARG A 101 6.13 10.75 23.95
CA ARG A 101 6.06 11.22 25.35
C ARG A 101 7.43 11.44 25.99
N TYR A 102 8.42 10.63 25.63
CA TYR A 102 9.77 10.68 26.23
C TYR A 102 10.81 11.31 25.29
N ALA A 103 10.37 12.10 24.29
CA ALA A 103 11.27 12.82 23.41
C ALA A 103 12.13 13.81 24.20
N ARG A 104 13.45 13.84 23.92
CA ARG A 104 14.39 14.73 24.61
C ARG A 104 14.34 16.16 24.08
N ASN A 105 14.04 16.35 22.81
CA ASN A 105 14.10 17.63 22.10
C ASN A 105 12.71 18.08 21.63
N VAL A 106 11.72 18.09 22.53
CA VAL A 106 10.32 18.45 22.23
C VAL A 106 10.22 19.81 21.54
N LYS A 107 10.96 20.82 22.05
CA LYS A 107 10.95 22.17 21.50
C LYS A 107 11.45 22.20 20.04
N ALA A 108 12.53 21.50 19.72
CA ALA A 108 13.05 21.42 18.36
C ALA A 108 12.07 20.69 17.44
N ALA A 109 11.45 19.59 17.88
CA ALA A 109 10.42 18.88 17.14
C ALA A 109 9.20 19.77 16.86
N SER A 110 8.74 20.56 17.84
CA SER A 110 7.64 21.51 17.65
C SER A 110 7.98 22.59 16.63
N TYR A 111 9.21 23.14 16.65
CA TYR A 111 9.64 24.09 15.61
C TYR A 111 9.69 23.47 14.22
N PHE A 112 10.14 22.21 14.12
CA PHE A 112 10.17 21.51 12.84
C PHE A 112 8.76 21.28 12.30
N ILE A 113 7.82 20.83 13.13
CA ILE A 113 6.41 20.67 12.72
C ILE A 113 5.81 22.00 12.28
N ASN A 114 6.05 23.07 13.06
CA ASN A 114 5.58 24.41 12.70
C ASN A 114 6.19 24.92 11.37
N TYR A 115 7.45 24.61 11.11
CA TYR A 115 8.09 24.90 9.80
C TYR A 115 7.39 24.18 8.65
N LEU A 116 7.03 22.91 8.82
CA LEU A 116 6.30 22.14 7.83
C LEU A 116 4.88 22.68 7.54
N CYS A 117 4.27 23.36 8.51
CA CYS A 117 2.96 23.99 8.37
C CYS A 117 3.00 25.36 7.66
N GLN A 118 4.17 25.88 7.30
CA GLN A 118 4.24 27.11 6.51
C GLN A 118 3.74 26.84 5.08
N PRO A 119 2.87 27.68 4.50
CA PRO A 119 2.25 27.41 3.18
C PRO A 119 3.27 27.12 2.08
N SER A 120 4.35 27.91 2.00
CA SER A 120 5.42 27.69 1.00
C SER A 120 6.21 26.39 1.18
N VAL A 121 6.27 25.86 2.40
CA VAL A 121 6.92 24.59 2.72
C VAL A 121 5.94 23.44 2.43
N ALA A 122 4.68 23.59 2.81
CA ALA A 122 3.62 22.64 2.52
C ALA A 122 3.46 22.42 1.01
N LEU A 123 3.45 23.50 0.21
CA LEU A 123 3.40 23.42 -1.26
C LEU A 123 4.56 22.59 -1.82
N ARG A 124 5.80 22.89 -1.42
CA ARG A 124 6.98 22.12 -1.87
C ARG A 124 6.92 20.65 -1.47
N ASN A 125 6.38 20.36 -0.28
CA ASN A 125 6.16 18.98 0.15
C ASN A 125 5.12 18.28 -0.74
N MET A 126 3.98 18.92 -0.99
CA MET A 126 2.93 18.36 -1.85
C MET A 126 3.46 18.06 -3.25
N ASP A 127 4.23 18.97 -3.83
CA ASP A 127 4.83 18.79 -5.16
C ASP A 127 5.87 17.63 -5.18
N ALA A 128 6.59 17.43 -4.07
CA ALA A 128 7.59 16.38 -3.98
C ALA A 128 7.02 14.97 -3.74
N ILE A 129 5.89 14.85 -3.07
CA ILE A 129 5.36 13.55 -2.64
C ILE A 129 3.98 13.19 -3.27
N GLY A 130 3.36 14.12 -3.98
CA GLY A 130 2.03 13.94 -4.60
C GLY A 130 0.84 13.98 -3.63
N TYR A 131 1.07 13.97 -2.32
CA TYR A 131 0.01 13.98 -1.29
C TYR A 131 -0.32 15.39 -0.84
N VAL A 132 -1.58 15.59 -0.41
CA VAL A 132 -2.09 16.88 0.04
C VAL A 132 -1.73 17.13 1.51
N SER A 133 -1.27 18.35 1.81
CA SER A 133 -1.09 18.82 3.18
C SER A 133 -2.43 19.20 3.82
N ALA A 134 -2.58 19.02 5.13
CA ALA A 134 -3.73 19.50 5.89
C ALA A 134 -3.74 21.04 6.09
N VAL A 135 -2.76 21.77 5.55
CA VAL A 135 -2.68 23.23 5.61
C VAL A 135 -3.59 23.83 4.55
N ALA A 136 -4.72 24.38 4.97
CA ALA A 136 -5.75 24.97 4.10
C ALA A 136 -5.73 26.50 4.20
N THR A 137 -4.88 27.15 3.40
CA THR A 137 -4.75 28.62 3.38
C THR A 137 -5.07 29.19 2.01
N PRO A 138 -5.38 30.52 1.92
CA PRO A 138 -5.60 31.18 0.63
C PRO A 138 -4.43 30.98 -0.34
N GLU A 139 -3.20 31.03 0.15
CA GLU A 139 -1.99 30.86 -0.68
C GLU A 139 -1.92 29.47 -1.30
N ILE A 140 -2.33 28.43 -0.57
CA ILE A 140 -2.37 27.05 -1.09
C ILE A 140 -3.52 26.91 -2.08
N MET A 141 -4.69 27.46 -1.78
CA MET A 141 -5.82 27.45 -2.67
C MET A 141 -5.48 28.11 -4.02
N GLU A 142 -4.87 29.30 -3.99
CA GLU A 142 -4.43 30.02 -5.18
C GLU A 142 -3.36 29.23 -5.97
N ALA A 143 -2.34 28.72 -5.28
CA ALA A 143 -1.22 28.00 -5.92
C ALA A 143 -1.63 26.67 -6.55
N LYS A 144 -2.70 26.04 -6.07
CA LYS A 144 -3.20 24.75 -6.59
C LYS A 144 -4.37 24.91 -7.57
N THR A 145 -4.90 26.11 -7.74
CA THR A 145 -5.95 26.39 -8.74
C THR A 145 -5.33 26.39 -10.14
N ASP A 146 -5.89 25.58 -11.03
CA ASP A 146 -5.51 25.51 -12.44
C ASP A 146 -6.72 25.80 -13.33
N THR A 147 -6.77 27.01 -13.87
CA THR A 147 -7.86 27.48 -14.72
C THR A 147 -7.92 26.81 -16.10
N THR A 148 -6.97 25.94 -16.43
CA THR A 148 -6.98 25.16 -17.67
C THR A 148 -7.82 23.89 -17.56
N LEU A 149 -8.18 23.49 -16.33
CA LEU A 149 -9.02 22.33 -16.08
C LEU A 149 -10.51 22.67 -16.35
N ASP A 150 -11.21 21.77 -17.03
CA ASP A 150 -12.65 21.88 -17.28
C ASP A 150 -13.51 21.42 -16.09
N VAL A 151 -12.88 20.93 -15.01
CA VAL A 151 -13.56 20.36 -13.84
C VAL A 151 -13.59 21.35 -12.69
N HIS A 152 -14.77 21.56 -12.11
CA HIS A 152 -14.99 22.35 -10.90
C HIS A 152 -15.34 21.42 -9.73
N SER A 153 -14.67 21.59 -8.60
CA SER A 153 -14.86 20.79 -7.39
C SER A 153 -15.31 21.65 -6.21
N ASP A 154 -16.28 21.18 -5.44
CA ASP A 154 -16.62 21.78 -4.15
C ASP A 154 -15.62 21.31 -3.08
N LEU A 155 -14.75 22.21 -2.68
CA LEU A 155 -13.72 21.99 -1.66
C LEU A 155 -13.99 22.77 -0.38
N SER A 156 -15.21 23.22 -0.17
CA SER A 156 -15.60 23.94 1.05
C SER A 156 -15.45 23.11 2.33
N TYR A 157 -15.41 21.78 2.22
CA TYR A 157 -15.08 20.90 3.34
C TYR A 157 -13.61 21.01 3.80
N PHE A 158 -12.71 21.43 2.92
CA PHE A 158 -11.27 21.54 3.17
C PHE A 158 -10.85 23.00 3.41
N PHE A 159 -11.17 23.89 2.48
CA PHE A 159 -10.79 25.30 2.57
C PHE A 159 -11.77 26.14 3.42
N GLY A 160 -12.88 25.56 3.85
CA GLY A 160 -13.85 26.21 4.73
C GLY A 160 -14.49 27.45 4.11
N PRO A 161 -14.50 28.59 4.83
CA PRO A 161 -15.22 29.78 4.40
C PRO A 161 -14.46 30.65 3.39
N LEU A 162 -13.36 30.16 2.80
CA LEU A 162 -12.65 30.94 1.79
C LEU A 162 -13.53 31.16 0.55
N PRO A 163 -13.56 32.40 0.02
CA PRO A 163 -14.36 32.72 -1.15
C PRO A 163 -13.98 31.85 -2.35
N GLY A 164 -14.99 31.26 -3.02
CA GLY A 164 -14.79 30.41 -4.19
C GLY A 164 -14.42 28.95 -3.87
N ALA A 165 -14.27 28.56 -2.59
CA ALA A 165 -13.96 27.20 -2.20
C ALA A 165 -15.00 26.14 -2.62
N ASP A 166 -16.21 26.57 -2.95
CA ASP A 166 -17.34 25.75 -3.42
C ASP A 166 -17.30 25.45 -4.93
N SER A 167 -16.36 26.04 -5.67
CA SER A 167 -16.25 25.86 -7.13
C SER A 167 -14.84 26.15 -7.62
N LEU A 168 -13.88 25.30 -7.25
CA LEU A 168 -12.47 25.43 -7.63
C LEU A 168 -12.10 24.54 -8.82
N GLN A 169 -11.35 25.10 -9.75
CA GLN A 169 -10.66 24.35 -10.80
C GLN A 169 -9.32 23.86 -10.23
N ILE A 170 -9.29 22.60 -9.83
CA ILE A 170 -8.14 21.99 -9.14
C ILE A 170 -8.09 20.51 -9.48
N ASP A 171 -6.90 19.91 -9.44
CA ASP A 171 -6.72 18.49 -9.70
C ASP A 171 -7.59 17.62 -8.77
N PRO A 172 -8.59 16.90 -9.30
CA PRO A 172 -9.52 16.09 -8.51
C PRO A 172 -8.87 14.82 -7.91
N VAL A 173 -7.68 14.43 -8.36
CA VAL A 173 -6.90 13.32 -7.77
C VAL A 173 -6.36 13.73 -6.41
N GLN A 174 -5.82 14.95 -6.33
CA GLN A 174 -5.32 15.52 -5.07
C GLN A 174 -6.47 16.08 -4.20
N TYR A 175 -7.42 16.75 -4.80
CA TYR A 175 -8.52 17.44 -4.12
C TYR A 175 -9.88 16.96 -4.62
N PRO A 176 -10.36 15.80 -4.17
CA PRO A 176 -11.64 15.26 -4.62
C PRO A 176 -12.81 16.15 -4.21
N ASP A 177 -13.81 16.24 -5.08
CA ASP A 177 -15.06 16.96 -4.82
C ASP A 177 -15.74 16.45 -3.53
N ARG A 178 -16.46 17.35 -2.81
CA ARG A 178 -17.20 17.01 -1.59
C ARG A 178 -18.04 15.74 -1.75
N ARG A 179 -18.75 15.57 -2.87
CA ARG A 179 -19.60 14.41 -3.13
C ARG A 179 -18.82 13.09 -3.18
N VAL A 180 -17.54 13.15 -3.56
CA VAL A 180 -16.65 12.00 -3.51
C VAL A 180 -16.27 11.69 -2.07
N VAL A 181 -15.90 12.71 -1.30
CA VAL A 181 -15.52 12.55 0.12
C VAL A 181 -16.67 12.03 0.98
N GLU A 182 -17.91 12.48 0.72
CA GLU A 182 -19.12 12.04 1.42
C GLU A 182 -19.43 10.54 1.21
N ARG A 183 -18.89 9.92 0.16
CA ARG A 183 -18.97 8.46 -0.07
C ARG A 183 -17.82 7.68 0.59
N CYS A 184 -16.86 8.37 1.16
CA CYS A 184 -15.69 7.75 1.75
C CYS A 184 -15.85 7.62 3.27
N ALA A 185 -15.06 6.73 3.87
CA ALA A 185 -15.05 6.51 5.31
C ALA A 185 -13.64 6.64 5.89
N MET A 186 -13.56 7.21 7.09
CA MET A 186 -12.29 7.28 7.82
C MET A 186 -11.80 5.89 8.16
N ILE A 187 -10.55 5.60 7.82
CA ILE A 187 -9.88 4.36 8.23
C ILE A 187 -9.78 4.31 9.75
N ARG A 188 -10.16 3.20 10.35
CA ARG A 188 -10.07 2.98 11.79
C ARG A 188 -9.19 1.78 12.11
N ASP A 189 -8.60 1.80 13.27
CA ASP A 189 -7.85 0.67 13.82
C ASP A 189 -8.78 -0.53 14.08
N PHE A 190 -8.28 -1.73 13.84
CA PHE A 190 -9.04 -2.97 14.06
C PHE A 190 -9.15 -3.35 15.54
N GLY A 191 -8.42 -2.67 16.43
CA GLY A 191 -8.40 -2.96 17.87
C GLY A 191 -8.06 -4.41 18.16
N ASP A 192 -8.88 -5.05 18.98
CA ASP A 192 -8.72 -6.46 19.39
C ASP A 192 -8.88 -7.46 18.23
N ARG A 193 -9.29 -7.01 17.04
CA ARG A 193 -9.46 -7.85 15.84
C ARG A 193 -8.25 -7.80 14.90
N THR A 194 -7.22 -7.04 15.22
CA THR A 194 -6.01 -6.91 14.39
C THR A 194 -5.39 -8.26 14.08
N GLU A 195 -5.27 -9.15 15.06
CA GLU A 195 -4.70 -10.49 14.84
C GLU A 195 -5.55 -11.31 13.87
N LEU A 196 -6.88 -11.28 14.01
CA LEU A 196 -7.80 -11.99 13.12
C LEU A 196 -7.69 -11.51 11.67
N VAL A 197 -7.53 -10.19 11.47
CA VAL A 197 -7.30 -9.60 10.12
C VAL A 197 -5.94 -10.02 9.55
N LEU A 198 -4.89 -10.03 10.37
CA LEU A 198 -3.54 -10.45 9.94
C LEU A 198 -3.51 -11.94 9.57
N GLU A 199 -4.19 -12.80 10.33
CA GLU A 199 -4.34 -14.22 10.00
C GLU A 199 -5.10 -14.42 8.68
N MET A 200 -6.23 -13.70 8.52
CA MET A 200 -6.99 -13.72 7.26
C MET A 200 -6.11 -13.31 6.09
N TRP A 201 -5.38 -12.21 6.22
CA TRP A 201 -4.48 -11.72 5.19
C TRP A 201 -3.35 -12.70 4.87
N SER A 202 -2.80 -13.36 5.89
CA SER A 202 -1.81 -14.43 5.72
C SER A 202 -2.36 -15.60 4.91
N ARG A 203 -3.62 -16.02 5.16
CA ARG A 203 -4.29 -17.07 4.37
C ARG A 203 -4.53 -16.64 2.92
N VAL A 204 -4.90 -15.39 2.68
CA VAL A 204 -5.06 -14.84 1.31
C VAL A 204 -3.74 -14.82 0.56
N LYS A 205 -2.66 -14.34 1.18
CA LYS A 205 -1.32 -14.27 0.55
C LYS A 205 -0.63 -15.63 0.48
N GLY A 206 -0.73 -16.44 1.53
CA GLY A 206 0.02 -17.69 1.70
C GLY A 206 -0.27 -18.76 0.66
N ASP A 207 -1.47 -18.80 0.11
CA ASP A 207 -1.84 -19.72 -0.98
C ASP A 207 -1.04 -19.47 -2.30
N ASN A 208 -0.16 -18.47 -2.34
CA ASN A 208 0.72 -18.22 -3.49
C ASN A 208 1.91 -19.18 -3.57
N LEU A 209 2.25 -19.88 -2.48
CA LEU A 209 3.25 -20.93 -2.53
C LEU A 209 2.58 -22.22 -3.05
N ASN A 210 2.68 -22.44 -4.36
CA ASN A 210 2.28 -23.71 -4.96
C ASN A 210 2.98 -24.85 -4.21
N THR A 211 2.17 -25.77 -3.66
CA THR A 211 2.66 -26.94 -2.89
C THR A 211 3.76 -27.69 -3.66
N GLY A 212 3.66 -27.72 -5.02
CA GLY A 212 4.70 -28.30 -5.87
C GLY A 212 6.05 -27.57 -5.78
N ILE A 213 6.06 -26.24 -5.67
CA ILE A 213 7.30 -25.45 -5.49
C ILE A 213 7.91 -25.73 -4.14
N VAL A 214 7.12 -25.81 -3.09
CA VAL A 214 7.57 -26.13 -1.73
C VAL A 214 8.20 -27.53 -1.71
N LEU A 215 7.52 -28.53 -2.28
CA LEU A 215 8.04 -29.89 -2.40
C LEU A 215 9.33 -29.96 -3.23
N LEU A 216 9.42 -29.19 -4.32
CA LEU A 216 10.61 -29.08 -5.14
C LEU A 216 11.80 -28.53 -4.33
N ILE A 217 11.58 -27.46 -3.56
CA ILE A 217 12.60 -26.87 -2.69
C ILE A 217 13.11 -27.92 -1.68
N PHE A 218 12.21 -28.62 -0.99
CA PHE A 218 12.59 -29.68 -0.06
C PHE A 218 13.34 -30.83 -0.75
N ALA A 219 12.93 -31.23 -1.96
CA ALA A 219 13.62 -32.25 -2.73
C ALA A 219 15.05 -31.83 -3.09
N VAL A 220 15.25 -30.58 -3.54
CA VAL A 220 16.58 -30.03 -3.85
C VAL A 220 17.47 -30.01 -2.61
N PHE A 221 16.96 -29.50 -1.48
CA PHE A 221 17.73 -29.53 -0.23
C PHE A 221 18.03 -30.94 0.25
N GLY A 222 17.11 -31.88 0.11
CA GLY A 222 17.33 -33.32 0.40
C GLY A 222 18.46 -33.94 -0.44
N LEU A 223 18.42 -33.67 -1.75
CA LEU A 223 19.47 -34.16 -2.68
C LEU A 223 20.84 -33.55 -2.36
N LEU A 224 20.91 -32.27 -2.05
CA LEU A 224 22.14 -31.57 -1.63
C LEU A 224 22.69 -32.20 -0.32
N PHE A 225 21.82 -32.47 0.64
CA PHE A 225 22.22 -33.11 1.89
C PHE A 225 22.77 -34.51 1.65
N ILE A 226 22.09 -35.35 0.86
CA ILE A 226 22.56 -36.70 0.49
C ILE A 226 23.91 -36.62 -0.22
N TRP A 227 24.08 -35.68 -1.14
CA TRP A 227 25.35 -35.46 -1.84
C TRP A 227 26.49 -35.07 -0.89
N LEU A 228 26.24 -34.18 0.07
CA LEU A 228 27.21 -33.78 1.09
C LEU A 228 27.63 -34.96 1.98
N VAL A 229 26.68 -35.79 2.42
CA VAL A 229 26.92 -36.97 3.20
C VAL A 229 27.76 -37.98 2.39
N TYR A 230 27.36 -38.23 1.13
CA TYR A 230 28.10 -39.12 0.23
C TYR A 230 29.55 -38.63 0.00
N ALA A 231 29.73 -37.34 -0.28
CA ALA A 231 31.05 -36.73 -0.45
C ALA A 231 31.91 -36.88 0.79
N LYS A 232 31.36 -36.72 2.00
CA LYS A 232 32.02 -36.90 3.28
C LYS A 232 32.47 -38.37 3.50
N ILE A 233 31.55 -39.30 3.20
CA ILE A 233 31.85 -40.75 3.29
C ILE A 233 32.95 -41.15 2.29
N ARG A 234 32.87 -40.64 1.05
CA ARG A 234 33.87 -40.87 0.01
C ARG A 234 35.27 -40.38 0.43
N LYS A 235 35.35 -39.15 0.97
CA LYS A 235 36.62 -38.60 1.52
C LYS A 235 37.15 -39.42 2.68
N TYR A 236 36.29 -39.91 3.56
CA TYR A 236 36.69 -40.75 4.68
C TYR A 236 37.26 -42.11 4.19
N LYS A 237 36.59 -42.79 3.24
CA LYS A 237 37.04 -44.03 2.62
C LYS A 237 38.37 -43.84 1.91
N GLN A 238 38.61 -42.74 1.21
CA GLN A 238 39.88 -42.42 0.57
C GLN A 238 41.00 -42.23 1.58
N LYS A 239 40.76 -41.45 2.65
CA LYS A 239 41.77 -41.29 3.75
C LYS A 239 42.11 -42.60 4.42
N ARG A 240 41.13 -43.50 4.64
CA ARG A 240 41.37 -44.84 5.22
C ARG A 240 42.21 -45.70 4.29
N ARG A 241 41.94 -45.72 2.97
CA ARG A 241 42.73 -46.43 1.97
C ARG A 241 44.19 -45.93 1.89
N HIS A 242 44.39 -44.61 1.96
CA HIS A 242 45.73 -44.01 2.00
C HIS A 242 46.52 -44.39 3.27
N ARG A 243 45.87 -44.42 4.44
CA ARG A 243 46.49 -44.86 5.69
C ARG A 243 46.90 -46.34 5.65
N LEU A 244 46.06 -47.22 5.09
CA LEU A 244 46.35 -48.63 4.93
C LEU A 244 47.50 -48.87 3.95
N ARG A 245 47.58 -48.17 2.84
CA ARG A 245 48.71 -48.25 1.88
C ARG A 245 49.99 -47.72 2.48
N ARG A 246 49.98 -46.68 3.33
CA ARG A 246 51.20 -46.25 4.05
C ARG A 246 51.69 -47.26 5.10
N LYS A 247 50.80 -47.95 5.79
CA LYS A 247 51.17 -48.99 6.72
C LYS A 247 51.82 -50.21 6.01
N ARG A 248 51.32 -50.62 4.83
CA ARG A 248 51.87 -51.71 4.01
C ARG A 248 53.25 -51.41 3.40
N LYS A 249 53.65 -50.15 3.28
CA LYS A 249 54.98 -49.79 2.77
C LYS A 249 56.03 -49.60 3.87
N ARG A 250 55.65 -49.69 5.14
CA ARG A 250 56.55 -49.53 6.30
C ARG A 250 56.79 -50.81 7.10
N GLY A 251 56.15 -51.88 6.76
CA GLY A 251 56.50 -53.25 7.18
C GLY A 251 56.99 -54.07 5.96
#